data_8d65aa45206ce06d4c2d89f8a5c4e053
#
_entry.id   8d65aa45206ce06d4c2d89f8a5c4e053
#
_cell.length_a   1.000
_cell.length_b   1.000
_cell.length_c   1.000
_cell.angle_alpha   90.00
_cell.angle_beta   90.00
_cell.angle_gamma   90.00
#
_symmetry.space_group_name_H-M   'P 1'
#
loop_
_entity.id
_entity.type
_entity.pdbx_description
1 polymer ?
#
loop_
_entity_poly.entity_id
_entity_poly.type
_entity_poly.pdbx_seq_one_letter_code
_entity_poly.pdbx_strand_id
1 'polypeptide(L)'
;MYETNMYEGMIAETVTMQGANGDTINAYYARPLGTGPFPGMVLVHHAPGWDEWYRETTRKFAHHGYAAISHNLYHREGQGKSDDVAAKVRAAGGVPDAQVIGDTEGAAQWLRAQPWLNGKVGVVGTCSGGGHAFLFA
;
A
#
# COMPACT_ATOMS: atom_id res chain seq x y z
N MET A 1 20.63 11.93 12.01
CA MET A 1 19.53 12.28 11.09
C MET A 1 19.53 11.30 9.92
N TYR A 2 18.39 10.84 9.51
CA TYR A 2 18.28 9.91 8.38
C TYR A 2 18.42 10.62 7.04
N GLU A 3 19.19 10.00 6.15
CA GLU A 3 19.25 10.36 4.76
C GLU A 3 18.17 9.55 4.03
N THR A 4 16.96 10.10 3.88
CA THR A 4 15.81 9.36 3.36
C THR A 4 15.88 9.06 1.86
N ASN A 5 16.86 9.62 1.15
CA ASN A 5 17.16 9.28 -0.24
C ASN A 5 18.14 8.11 -0.39
N MET A 6 18.59 7.54 0.71
CA MET A 6 19.49 6.38 0.74
C MET A 6 18.74 5.19 1.32
N TYR A 7 18.43 4.21 0.49
CA TYR A 7 17.62 3.05 0.88
C TYR A 7 18.43 1.76 0.88
N GLU A 8 19.63 1.83 1.43
CA GLU A 8 20.47 0.65 1.58
C GLU A 8 19.85 -0.31 2.59
N GLY A 9 20.01 -1.59 2.33
CA GLY A 9 19.55 -2.62 3.26
C GLY A 9 18.06 -2.88 3.23
N MET A 10 17.39 -2.65 2.10
CA MET A 10 15.98 -3.00 1.96
C MET A 10 15.70 -3.82 0.71
N ILE A 11 14.57 -4.52 0.74
CA ILE A 11 13.95 -5.13 -0.43
C ILE A 11 12.72 -4.29 -0.77
N ALA A 12 12.56 -3.94 -2.05
CA ALA A 12 11.40 -3.20 -2.52
C ALA A 12 10.99 -3.73 -3.89
N GLU A 13 9.73 -4.13 -4.03
CA GLU A 13 9.23 -4.70 -5.30
C GLU A 13 7.71 -4.59 -5.41
N THR A 14 7.23 -4.68 -6.66
CA THR A 14 5.81 -4.82 -6.94
C THR A 14 5.42 -6.29 -6.83
N VAL A 15 4.33 -6.55 -6.13
CA VAL A 15 3.77 -7.90 -5.94
C VAL A 15 2.30 -7.90 -6.31
N THR A 16 1.72 -9.07 -6.40
CA THR A 16 0.27 -9.23 -6.48
C THR A 16 -0.27 -9.73 -5.15
N MET A 17 -1.50 -9.33 -4.86
CA MET A 17 -2.17 -9.75 -3.62
C MET A 17 -3.65 -9.99 -3.89
N GLN A 18 -4.33 -10.63 -2.95
CA GLN A 18 -5.77 -10.82 -3.00
C GLN A 18 -6.46 -9.62 -2.36
N GLY A 19 -7.28 -8.91 -3.14
CA GLY A 19 -8.11 -7.81 -2.66
C GLY A 19 -9.54 -8.22 -2.39
N ALA A 20 -10.45 -7.25 -2.43
CA ALA A 20 -11.88 -7.47 -2.23
C ALA A 20 -12.40 -8.52 -3.23
N ASN A 21 -13.33 -9.36 -2.79
CA ASN A 21 -13.97 -10.42 -3.58
C ASN A 21 -12.97 -11.44 -4.18
N GLY A 22 -11.77 -11.55 -3.61
CA GLY A 22 -10.74 -12.43 -4.13
C GLY A 22 -10.06 -11.94 -5.40
N ASP A 23 -10.29 -10.69 -5.80
CA ASP A 23 -9.64 -10.11 -6.98
C ASP A 23 -8.14 -9.97 -6.76
N THR A 24 -7.36 -10.31 -7.78
CA THR A 24 -5.91 -10.10 -7.72
C THR A 24 -5.60 -8.66 -8.11
N ILE A 25 -4.92 -7.94 -7.23
CA ILE A 25 -4.50 -6.55 -7.46
C ILE A 25 -3.00 -6.40 -7.24
N ASN A 26 -2.44 -5.33 -7.81
CA ASN A 26 -1.03 -4.99 -7.60
C ASN A 26 -0.83 -4.26 -6.29
N ALA A 27 0.33 -4.47 -5.70
CA ALA A 27 0.79 -3.73 -4.55
C ALA A 27 2.30 -3.53 -4.63
N TYR A 28 2.78 -2.48 -4.02
CA TYR A 28 4.20 -2.21 -3.88
C TYR A 28 4.58 -2.39 -2.41
N TYR A 29 5.59 -3.20 -2.11
CA TYR A 29 6.03 -3.34 -0.74
C TYR A 29 7.52 -3.08 -0.60
N ALA A 30 7.92 -2.70 0.60
CA ALA A 30 9.30 -2.53 0.96
C ALA A 30 9.50 -2.97 2.41
N ARG A 31 10.64 -3.57 2.70
CA ARG A 31 11.00 -3.98 4.06
C ARG A 31 12.51 -3.91 4.25
N PRO A 32 12.99 -3.77 5.49
CA PRO A 32 14.43 -3.90 5.75
C PRO A 32 14.93 -5.28 5.38
N LEU A 33 16.22 -5.40 5.09
CA LEU A 33 16.89 -6.69 5.00
C LEU A 33 16.90 -7.38 6.36
N GLY A 34 17.02 -8.71 6.35
CA GLY A 34 17.10 -9.49 7.56
C GLY A 34 15.82 -10.24 7.88
N THR A 35 15.82 -10.89 9.01
CA THR A 35 14.72 -11.79 9.39
C THR A 35 13.60 -11.10 10.16
N GLY A 36 13.85 -9.90 10.66
CA GLY A 36 12.90 -9.22 11.52
C GLY A 36 12.85 -9.80 12.93
N PRO A 37 11.68 -9.88 13.56
CA PRO A 37 10.39 -9.50 12.96
C PRO A 37 10.20 -7.98 12.88
N PHE A 38 9.47 -7.53 11.86
CA PHE A 38 9.21 -6.12 11.62
C PHE A 38 7.73 -5.79 11.85
N PRO A 39 7.41 -4.59 12.37
CA PRO A 39 6.03 -4.12 12.37
C PRO A 39 5.57 -3.80 10.95
N GLY A 40 4.31 -4.03 10.68
CA GLY A 40 3.72 -3.78 9.37
C GLY A 40 3.01 -2.45 9.27
N MET A 41 2.99 -1.87 8.06
CA MET A 41 2.26 -0.64 7.78
C MET A 41 1.60 -0.77 6.41
N VAL A 42 0.28 -0.57 6.37
CA VAL A 42 -0.47 -0.48 5.12
C VAL A 42 -0.66 0.99 4.78
N LEU A 43 -0.24 1.39 3.58
CA LEU A 43 -0.40 2.75 3.07
C LEU A 43 -1.57 2.77 2.07
N VAL A 44 -2.61 3.55 2.40
CA VAL A 44 -3.78 3.73 1.54
C VAL A 44 -3.59 4.99 0.72
N HIS A 45 -3.48 4.84 -0.60
CA HIS A 45 -3.10 5.96 -1.46
C HIS A 45 -4.20 7.01 -1.61
N HIS A 46 -3.79 8.19 -2.04
CA HIS A 46 -4.64 9.36 -2.24
C HIS A 46 -5.40 9.31 -3.57
N ALA A 47 -6.29 10.29 -3.80
CA ALA A 47 -7.08 10.34 -5.03
C ALA A 47 -6.25 10.39 -6.32
N PRO A 48 -5.07 11.06 -6.40
CA PRO A 48 -4.23 11.01 -7.58
C PRO A 48 -3.74 9.61 -7.97
N GLY A 49 -3.88 8.63 -7.10
CA GLY A 49 -3.66 7.24 -7.44
C GLY A 49 -2.44 6.61 -6.79
N TRP A 50 -2.11 5.44 -7.30
CA TRP A 50 -0.99 4.62 -6.85
C TRP A 50 0.27 5.09 -7.60
N ASP A 51 0.84 6.19 -7.13
CA ASP A 51 1.88 6.93 -7.81
C ASP A 51 3.26 6.76 -7.16
N GLU A 52 4.26 7.43 -7.73
CA GLU A 52 5.63 7.35 -7.22
C GLU A 52 5.76 7.91 -5.81
N TRP A 53 4.93 8.88 -5.43
CA TRP A 53 4.95 9.43 -4.08
C TRP A 53 4.66 8.32 -3.04
N TYR A 54 3.68 7.45 -3.33
CA TYR A 54 3.36 6.33 -2.44
C TYR A 54 4.42 5.23 -2.47
N ARG A 55 5.05 4.97 -3.60
CA ARG A 55 6.19 4.05 -3.65
C ARG A 55 7.36 4.58 -2.85
N GLU A 56 7.69 5.86 -3.01
CA GLU A 56 8.75 6.51 -2.24
C GLU A 56 8.44 6.48 -0.73
N THR A 57 7.20 6.79 -0.36
CA THR A 57 6.78 6.76 1.04
C THR A 57 6.84 5.36 1.62
N THR A 58 6.50 4.33 0.84
CA THR A 58 6.63 2.93 1.25
C THR A 58 8.09 2.60 1.57
N ARG A 59 9.03 3.02 0.72
CA ARG A 59 10.47 2.85 0.97
C ARG A 59 10.93 3.61 2.21
N LYS A 60 10.39 4.80 2.46
CA LYS A 60 10.71 5.58 3.67
C LYS A 60 10.29 4.85 4.94
N PHE A 61 9.12 4.23 4.94
CA PHE A 61 8.71 3.39 6.07
C PHE A 61 9.68 2.23 6.28
N ALA A 62 10.11 1.56 5.22
CA ALA A 62 11.08 0.47 5.31
C ALA A 62 12.43 0.96 5.86
N HIS A 63 12.86 2.14 5.44
CA HIS A 63 14.09 2.75 5.96
C HIS A 63 14.02 2.98 7.47
N HIS A 64 12.82 3.19 8.01
CA HIS A 64 12.61 3.38 9.44
C HIS A 64 12.20 2.08 10.18
N GLY A 65 12.39 0.92 9.57
CA GLY A 65 12.22 -0.36 10.25
C GLY A 65 10.88 -1.06 10.06
N TYR A 66 10.00 -0.54 9.21
CA TYR A 66 8.69 -1.15 8.94
C TYR A 66 8.73 -2.04 7.72
N ALA A 67 7.88 -3.07 7.74
CA ALA A 67 7.48 -3.75 6.51
C ALA A 67 6.22 -3.06 6.00
N ALA A 68 6.33 -2.34 4.90
CA ALA A 68 5.27 -1.47 4.40
C ALA A 68 4.74 -1.94 3.06
N ILE A 69 3.44 -1.79 2.84
CA ILE A 69 2.78 -2.14 1.57
C ILE A 69 1.81 -1.03 1.17
N SER A 70 1.85 -0.65 -0.10
CA SER A 70 0.88 0.25 -0.73
C SER A 70 0.17 -0.51 -1.84
N HIS A 71 -1.10 -0.83 -1.64
CA HIS A 71 -1.91 -1.56 -2.60
C HIS A 71 -2.59 -0.60 -3.58
N ASN A 72 -2.82 -1.09 -4.81
CA ASN A 72 -3.42 -0.29 -5.87
C ASN A 72 -4.94 -0.41 -5.84
N LEU A 73 -5.61 0.55 -5.22
CA LEU A 73 -7.08 0.61 -5.16
C LEU A 73 -7.71 0.76 -6.56
N TYR A 74 -6.94 1.24 -7.53
CA TYR A 74 -7.43 1.51 -8.89
C TYR A 74 -7.05 0.42 -9.89
N HIS A 75 -6.56 -0.71 -9.42
CA HIS A 75 -6.07 -1.79 -10.28
C HIS A 75 -7.10 -2.21 -11.33
N ARG A 76 -8.37 -2.25 -10.95
CA ARG A 76 -9.48 -2.72 -11.81
C ARG A 76 -9.78 -1.79 -12.97
N GLU A 77 -9.32 -0.54 -12.92
CA GLU A 77 -9.46 0.44 -14.01
C GLU A 77 -8.37 0.30 -15.08
N GLY A 78 -7.49 -0.67 -14.93
CA GLY A 78 -6.43 -0.96 -15.88
C GLY A 78 -5.12 -0.27 -15.56
N GLN A 79 -4.17 -0.44 -16.50
CA GLN A 79 -2.84 0.14 -16.37
C GLN A 79 -2.75 1.47 -17.12
N GLY A 80 -1.74 2.24 -16.78
CA GLY A 80 -1.48 3.52 -17.43
C GLY A 80 -0.84 4.50 -16.45
N LYS A 81 -0.74 5.75 -16.89
CA LYS A 81 -0.26 6.81 -16.00
C LYS A 81 -1.25 7.01 -14.87
N SER A 82 -0.74 7.23 -13.65
CA SER A 82 -1.59 7.36 -12.47
C SER A 82 -2.64 8.45 -12.60
N ASP A 83 -2.30 9.59 -13.23
CA ASP A 83 -3.26 10.68 -13.47
C ASP A 83 -4.42 10.26 -14.37
N ASP A 84 -4.14 9.50 -15.41
CA ASP A 84 -5.17 9.04 -16.35
C ASP A 84 -6.09 8.02 -15.69
N VAL A 85 -5.53 7.10 -14.93
CA VAL A 85 -6.29 6.09 -14.18
C VAL A 85 -7.14 6.77 -13.11
N ALA A 86 -6.59 7.72 -12.40
CA ALA A 86 -7.32 8.50 -11.38
C ALA A 86 -8.50 9.26 -11.98
N ALA A 87 -8.33 9.81 -13.19
CA ALA A 87 -9.41 10.49 -13.89
C ALA A 87 -10.57 9.52 -14.23
N LYS A 88 -10.27 8.30 -14.65
CA LYS A 88 -11.28 7.26 -14.92
C LYS A 88 -12.04 6.90 -13.66
N VAL A 89 -11.33 6.71 -12.54
CA VAL A 89 -11.94 6.39 -11.25
C VAL A 89 -12.88 7.51 -10.80
N ARG A 90 -12.43 8.74 -10.93
CA ARG A 90 -13.22 9.92 -10.57
C ARG A 90 -14.48 10.02 -11.42
N ALA A 91 -14.37 9.79 -12.73
CA ALA A 91 -15.51 9.78 -13.65
C ALA A 91 -16.51 8.68 -13.30
N ALA A 92 -16.07 7.57 -12.75
CA ALA A 92 -16.91 6.46 -12.32
C ALA A 92 -17.52 6.65 -10.92
N GLY A 93 -17.23 7.78 -10.25
CA GLY A 93 -17.78 8.07 -8.92
C GLY A 93 -16.91 7.63 -7.75
N GLY A 94 -15.67 7.25 -8.00
CA GLY A 94 -14.73 6.80 -6.96
C GLY A 94 -14.76 5.28 -6.74
N VAL A 95 -14.06 4.83 -5.72
CA VAL A 95 -14.01 3.41 -5.33
C VAL A 95 -15.03 3.17 -4.22
N PRO A 96 -15.91 2.15 -4.35
CA PRO A 96 -16.85 1.84 -3.27
C PRO A 96 -16.15 1.50 -1.95
N ASP A 97 -16.71 1.95 -0.83
CA ASP A 97 -16.13 1.73 0.49
C ASP A 97 -15.89 0.25 0.79
N ALA A 98 -16.79 -0.62 0.42
CA ALA A 98 -16.63 -2.06 0.63
C ALA A 98 -15.40 -2.62 -0.10
N GLN A 99 -15.12 -2.12 -1.30
CA GLN A 99 -13.94 -2.50 -2.05
C GLN A 99 -12.67 -1.97 -1.40
N VAL A 100 -12.69 -0.72 -0.93
CA VAL A 100 -11.56 -0.13 -0.22
C VAL A 100 -11.23 -0.95 1.04
N ILE A 101 -12.23 -1.27 1.83
CA ILE A 101 -12.07 -2.07 3.05
C ILE A 101 -11.52 -3.45 2.72
N GLY A 102 -12.08 -4.13 1.73
CA GLY A 102 -11.64 -5.46 1.31
C GLY A 102 -10.21 -5.48 0.76
N ASP A 103 -9.84 -4.49 -0.04
CA ASP A 103 -8.48 -4.38 -0.57
C ASP A 103 -7.47 -4.09 0.54
N THR A 104 -7.83 -3.20 1.47
CA THR A 104 -6.96 -2.85 2.60
C THR A 104 -6.78 -4.03 3.56
N GLU A 105 -7.85 -4.77 3.82
CA GLU A 105 -7.77 -6.02 4.60
C GLU A 105 -6.87 -7.03 3.90
N GLY A 106 -6.98 -7.16 2.58
CA GLY A 106 -6.11 -8.03 1.79
C GLY A 106 -4.64 -7.67 1.94
N ALA A 107 -4.31 -6.38 1.93
CA ALA A 107 -2.95 -5.90 2.14
C ALA A 107 -2.44 -6.25 3.54
N ALA A 108 -3.26 -6.07 4.57
CA ALA A 108 -2.91 -6.45 5.94
C ALA A 108 -2.68 -7.95 6.06
N GLN A 109 -3.53 -8.77 5.45
CA GLN A 109 -3.40 -10.22 5.45
C GLN A 109 -2.15 -10.68 4.70
N TRP A 110 -1.83 -10.02 3.58
CA TRP A 110 -0.59 -10.32 2.84
C TRP A 110 0.63 -10.11 3.72
N LEU A 111 0.69 -9.00 4.47
CA LEU A 111 1.78 -8.74 5.40
C LEU A 111 1.83 -9.81 6.51
N ARG A 112 0.69 -10.13 7.12
CA ARG A 112 0.62 -11.09 8.23
C ARG A 112 1.03 -12.50 7.82
N ALA A 113 0.89 -12.85 6.54
CA ALA A 113 1.30 -14.14 6.02
C ALA A 113 2.82 -14.27 5.86
N GLN A 114 3.58 -13.19 6.02
CA GLN A 114 5.02 -13.20 5.81
C GLN A 114 5.77 -13.61 7.07
N PRO A 115 6.84 -14.42 6.94
CA PRO A 115 7.56 -14.92 8.11
C PRO A 115 8.34 -13.82 8.87
N TRP A 116 8.62 -12.70 8.20
CA TRP A 116 9.37 -11.59 8.77
C TRP A 116 8.49 -10.54 9.45
N LEU A 117 7.17 -10.73 9.52
CA LEU A 117 6.27 -9.78 10.18
C LEU A 117 6.05 -10.18 11.63
N ASN A 118 5.95 -9.17 12.53
CA ASN A 118 5.70 -9.41 13.95
C ASN A 118 4.21 -9.58 14.30
N GLY A 119 3.32 -9.60 13.31
CA GLY A 119 1.87 -9.74 13.49
C GLY A 119 1.14 -8.41 13.72
N LYS A 120 1.84 -7.32 13.97
CA LYS A 120 1.24 -6.02 14.21
C LYS A 120 1.21 -5.21 12.92
N VAL A 121 0.05 -4.70 12.55
CA VAL A 121 -0.16 -3.93 11.32
C VAL A 121 -0.90 -2.65 11.65
N GLY A 122 -0.31 -1.52 11.25
CA GLY A 122 -0.95 -0.22 11.28
C GLY A 122 -1.40 0.18 9.88
N VAL A 123 -2.20 1.22 9.80
CA VAL A 123 -2.69 1.79 8.55
C VAL A 123 -2.48 3.28 8.54
N VAL A 124 -2.08 3.82 7.40
CA VAL A 124 -1.89 5.25 7.19
C VAL A 124 -2.36 5.63 5.80
N GLY A 125 -2.84 6.85 5.65
CA GLY A 125 -3.24 7.40 4.37
C GLY A 125 -3.26 8.91 4.43
N THR A 126 -3.27 9.55 3.25
CA THR A 126 -3.37 11.00 3.12
C THR A 126 -4.53 11.35 2.21
N CYS A 127 -5.14 12.53 2.39
CA CYS A 127 -6.29 12.99 1.60
C CYS A 127 -7.42 11.94 1.63
N SER A 128 -7.91 11.46 0.49
CA SER A 128 -8.93 10.40 0.45
C SER A 128 -8.42 9.11 1.11
N GLY A 129 -7.12 8.79 0.98
CA GLY A 129 -6.49 7.66 1.66
C GLY A 129 -6.57 7.78 3.18
N GLY A 130 -6.49 8.99 3.73
CA GLY A 130 -6.68 9.23 5.16
C GLY A 130 -8.08 8.88 5.62
N GLY A 131 -9.11 9.29 4.86
CA GLY A 131 -10.49 8.92 5.12
C GLY A 131 -10.71 7.42 5.04
N HIS A 132 -10.13 6.77 4.04
CA HIS A 132 -10.21 5.32 3.87
C HIS A 132 -9.49 4.57 5.00
N ALA A 133 -8.33 5.05 5.44
CA ALA A 133 -7.60 4.46 6.56
C ALA A 133 -8.42 4.53 7.85
N PHE A 134 -9.06 5.66 8.09
CA PHE A 134 -9.95 5.83 9.25
C PHE A 134 -11.15 4.88 9.18
N LEU A 135 -11.75 4.75 8.00
CA LEU A 135 -12.89 3.87 7.78
C LEU A 135 -12.51 2.40 8.03
N PHE A 136 -11.32 2.00 7.60
CA PHE A 136 -10.82 0.64 7.78
C PHE A 136 -10.50 0.34 9.25
N ALA A 137 -9.87 1.29 9.93
CA ALA A 137 -9.49 1.11 11.32
C ALA A 137 -10.73 1.02 12.23
#